data_db31f70d94be372136208c604c496cc8
#
_entry.id   db31f70d94be372136208c604c496cc8
#
_cell.length_a   1.000
_cell.length_b   1.000
_cell.length_c   1.000
_cell.angle_alpha   90.00
_cell.angle_beta   90.00
_cell.angle_gamma   90.00
#
_symmetry.space_group_name_H-M   'P 1'
#
loop_
_entity.id
_entity.type
_entity.pdbx_description
1 polymer ?
#
loop_
_entity_poly.entity_id
_entity_poly.type
_entity_poly.pdbx_seq_one_letter_code
_entity_poly.pdbx_strand_id
1 'polypeptide(L)'
;TAIITGASRGIGAAIAKKLASCGYNLSLCCRNSSDRLKALADELHCAYGIEVLCYTGNVGDFFFAKDMVTKTISHFGHIDVLINNAGISHIGLLSDMTPEEWNNIVAINLTGVFNFTKLVIPYMVADKCGRILQISSVWGNVGASCEVAYSACKGGINAFTKALGKELAPSHIPVNAIACGVIDTDMNRCFDETERAELADEIHAGRFATADE
;
A
#
# COMPACT_ATOMS: atom_id res chain seq x y z
N THR A 1 16.13 -3.56 4.51
CA THR A 1 14.81 -3.88 5.11
C THR A 1 13.69 -3.10 4.44
N ALA A 2 12.54 -3.74 4.19
CA ALA A 2 11.38 -3.07 3.63
C ALA A 2 10.14 -3.21 4.53
N ILE A 3 9.37 -2.12 4.68
CA ILE A 3 8.04 -2.13 5.29
C ILE A 3 7.01 -2.14 4.17
N ILE A 4 6.02 -3.07 4.24
CA ILE A 4 4.92 -3.16 3.27
C ILE A 4 3.60 -3.21 4.01
N THR A 5 2.73 -2.23 3.79
CA THR A 5 1.39 -2.24 4.38
C THR A 5 0.40 -2.96 3.48
N GLY A 6 -0.58 -3.67 4.07
CA GLY A 6 -1.57 -4.43 3.31
C GLY A 6 -1.00 -5.62 2.53
N ALA A 7 -0.01 -6.32 3.10
CA ALA A 7 0.81 -7.32 2.41
C ALA A 7 0.20 -8.73 2.35
N SER A 8 -0.95 -9.00 2.98
CA SER A 8 -1.48 -10.38 3.08
C SER A 8 -2.02 -10.97 1.77
N ARG A 9 -2.19 -10.16 0.72
CA ARG A 9 -2.74 -10.57 -0.59
C ARG A 9 -2.51 -9.50 -1.67
N GLY A 10 -2.88 -9.85 -2.91
CA GLY A 10 -2.88 -8.93 -4.05
C GLY A 10 -1.53 -8.26 -4.30
N ILE A 11 -1.56 -6.99 -4.65
CA ILE A 11 -0.37 -6.18 -4.97
C ILE A 11 0.66 -6.21 -3.85
N GLY A 12 0.23 -6.06 -2.59
CA GLY A 12 1.14 -6.06 -1.44
C GLY A 12 1.90 -7.38 -1.27
N ALA A 13 1.23 -8.52 -1.50
CA ALA A 13 1.89 -9.83 -1.45
C ALA A 13 2.86 -10.04 -2.63
N ALA A 14 2.50 -9.60 -3.84
CA ALA A 14 3.39 -9.64 -5.00
C ALA A 14 4.65 -8.79 -4.78
N ILE A 15 4.50 -7.57 -4.26
CA ILE A 15 5.63 -6.72 -3.88
C ILE A 15 6.50 -7.39 -2.81
N ALA A 16 5.90 -8.02 -1.80
CA ALA A 16 6.64 -8.75 -0.76
C ALA A 16 7.48 -9.88 -1.36
N LYS A 17 6.90 -10.69 -2.26
CA LYS A 17 7.61 -11.76 -3.00
C LYS A 17 8.77 -11.19 -3.81
N LYS A 18 8.54 -10.10 -4.52
CA LYS A 18 9.59 -9.47 -5.35
C LYS A 18 10.74 -8.93 -4.51
N LEU A 19 10.45 -8.21 -3.42
CA LEU A 19 11.50 -7.67 -2.55
C LEU A 19 12.25 -8.79 -1.80
N ALA A 20 11.55 -9.85 -1.37
CA ALA A 20 12.17 -11.04 -0.79
C ALA A 20 13.16 -11.69 -1.76
N SER A 21 12.79 -11.85 -3.04
CA SER A 21 13.68 -12.40 -4.07
C SER A 21 14.92 -11.52 -4.37
N CYS A 22 14.86 -10.25 -3.96
CA CYS A 22 16.00 -9.32 -4.01
C CYS A 22 16.82 -9.28 -2.70
N GLY A 23 16.52 -10.16 -1.74
CA GLY A 23 17.26 -10.29 -0.48
C GLY A 23 16.85 -9.27 0.61
N TYR A 24 15.72 -8.60 0.48
CA TYR A 24 15.25 -7.70 1.54
C TYR A 24 14.63 -8.48 2.69
N ASN A 25 15.01 -8.17 3.92
CA ASN A 25 14.21 -8.51 5.09
C ASN A 25 12.93 -7.67 5.11
N LEU A 26 11.83 -8.25 5.59
CA LEU A 26 10.52 -7.64 5.45
C LEU A 26 9.82 -7.40 6.78
N SER A 27 9.12 -6.28 6.86
CA SER A 27 8.16 -5.98 7.93
C SER A 27 6.79 -5.78 7.27
N LEU A 28 5.90 -6.74 7.47
CA LEU A 28 4.63 -6.85 6.77
C LEU A 28 3.46 -6.59 7.71
N CYS A 29 2.42 -5.87 7.27
CA CYS A 29 1.20 -5.81 8.04
C CYS A 29 -0.06 -6.06 7.22
N CYS A 30 -1.10 -6.50 7.94
CA CYS A 30 -2.47 -6.60 7.45
C CYS A 30 -3.46 -6.19 8.56
N ARG A 31 -4.74 -5.97 8.20
CA ARG A 31 -5.76 -5.63 9.19
C ARG A 31 -6.32 -6.87 9.90
N ASN A 32 -6.79 -7.89 9.16
CA ASN A 32 -7.56 -9.01 9.68
C ASN A 32 -7.08 -10.40 9.21
N SER A 33 -6.15 -10.47 8.24
CA SER A 33 -5.76 -11.73 7.59
C SER A 33 -4.41 -12.24 8.12
N SER A 34 -4.28 -12.35 9.45
CA SER A 34 -3.04 -12.76 10.11
C SER A 34 -2.49 -14.09 9.61
N ASP A 35 -3.36 -15.08 9.39
CA ASP A 35 -2.93 -16.44 8.99
C ASP A 35 -2.38 -16.44 7.55
N ARG A 36 -3.02 -15.67 6.63
CA ARG A 36 -2.47 -15.49 5.28
C ARG A 36 -1.13 -14.75 5.30
N LEU A 37 -1.00 -13.76 6.18
CA LEU A 37 0.24 -13.00 6.31
C LEU A 37 1.38 -13.87 6.85
N LYS A 38 1.11 -14.72 7.84
CA LYS A 38 2.07 -15.66 8.38
C LYS A 38 2.46 -16.73 7.36
N ALA A 39 1.49 -17.30 6.64
CA ALA A 39 1.76 -18.27 5.57
C ALA A 39 2.67 -17.68 4.48
N LEU A 40 2.42 -16.41 4.09
CA LEU A 40 3.31 -15.70 3.17
C LEU A 40 4.71 -15.51 3.77
N ALA A 41 4.82 -15.13 5.03
CA ALA A 41 6.11 -14.94 5.70
C ALA A 41 6.92 -16.25 5.74
N ASP A 42 6.28 -17.37 6.07
CA ASP A 42 6.91 -18.69 6.08
C ASP A 42 7.37 -19.11 4.68
N GLU A 43 6.53 -18.88 3.65
CA GLU A 43 6.88 -19.09 2.24
C GLU A 43 8.14 -18.31 1.85
N LEU A 44 8.19 -17.02 2.19
CA LEU A 44 9.29 -16.13 1.83
C LEU A 44 10.59 -16.48 2.58
N HIS A 45 10.48 -16.81 3.86
CA HIS A 45 11.61 -17.28 4.65
C HIS A 45 12.19 -18.57 4.07
N CYS A 46 11.35 -19.58 3.77
CA CYS A 46 11.78 -20.84 3.20
C CYS A 46 12.40 -20.68 1.81
N ALA A 47 11.83 -19.81 0.96
CA ALA A 47 12.28 -19.67 -0.42
C ALA A 47 13.56 -18.82 -0.57
N TYR A 48 13.75 -17.81 0.29
CA TYR A 48 14.79 -16.79 0.09
C TYR A 48 15.73 -16.63 1.30
N GLY A 49 15.46 -17.29 2.44
CA GLY A 49 16.29 -17.20 3.64
C GLY A 49 16.25 -15.84 4.35
N ILE A 50 15.29 -14.99 4.02
CA ILE A 50 15.11 -13.67 4.62
C ILE A 50 14.34 -13.75 5.94
N GLU A 51 14.48 -12.73 6.79
CA GLU A 51 13.64 -12.58 7.97
C GLU A 51 12.39 -11.77 7.66
N VAL A 52 11.24 -12.19 8.22
CA VAL A 52 9.95 -11.52 8.03
C VAL A 52 9.25 -11.29 9.37
N LEU A 53 8.98 -10.03 9.69
CA LEU A 53 8.13 -9.64 10.81
C LEU A 53 6.69 -9.43 10.34
N CYS A 54 5.73 -9.98 11.07
CA CYS A 54 4.30 -9.89 10.76
C CYS A 54 3.54 -9.12 11.83
N TYR A 55 2.72 -8.16 11.40
CA TYR A 55 1.90 -7.32 12.29
C TYR A 55 0.44 -7.33 11.85
N THR A 56 -0.47 -7.29 12.82
CA THR A 56 -1.90 -7.19 12.55
C THR A 56 -2.45 -5.93 13.23
N GLY A 57 -3.03 -5.03 12.46
CA GLY A 57 -3.57 -3.78 12.98
C GLY A 57 -4.08 -2.83 11.90
N ASN A 58 -4.56 -1.68 12.33
CA ASN A 58 -5.12 -0.64 11.47
C ASN A 58 -4.04 0.38 11.11
N VAL A 59 -3.72 0.52 9.83
CA VAL A 59 -2.74 1.52 9.35
C VAL A 59 -3.17 2.97 9.64
N GLY A 60 -4.48 3.24 9.76
CA GLY A 60 -5.01 4.54 10.17
C GLY A 60 -4.74 4.89 11.64
N ASP A 61 -4.37 3.91 12.47
CA ASP A 61 -3.98 4.15 13.85
C ASP A 61 -2.48 4.50 13.91
N PHE A 62 -2.20 5.71 14.38
CA PHE A 62 -0.83 6.20 14.52
C PHE A 62 0.00 5.39 15.51
N PHE A 63 -0.60 4.90 16.59
CA PHE A 63 0.12 4.11 17.60
C PHE A 63 0.49 2.73 17.07
N PHE A 64 -0.38 2.10 16.27
CA PHE A 64 -0.05 0.86 15.56
C PHE A 64 1.12 1.07 14.59
N ALA A 65 1.07 2.11 13.77
CA ALA A 65 2.15 2.43 12.83
C ALA A 65 3.47 2.69 13.57
N LYS A 66 3.43 3.44 14.70
CA LYS A 66 4.60 3.73 15.53
C LYS A 66 5.18 2.46 16.14
N ASP A 67 4.37 1.57 16.69
CA ASP A 67 4.83 0.30 17.26
C ASP A 67 5.53 -0.56 16.19
N MET A 68 4.90 -0.72 15.02
CA MET A 68 5.48 -1.47 13.91
C MET A 68 6.82 -0.90 13.44
N VAL A 69 6.91 0.41 13.19
CA VAL A 69 8.15 1.06 12.74
C VAL A 69 9.24 0.93 13.81
N THR A 70 8.89 1.16 15.09
CA THR A 70 9.85 1.03 16.20
C THR A 70 10.39 -0.41 16.32
N LYS A 71 9.54 -1.41 16.23
CA LYS A 71 9.95 -2.82 16.28
C LYS A 71 10.78 -3.21 15.06
N THR A 72 10.46 -2.69 13.88
CA THR A 72 11.24 -2.91 12.65
C THR A 72 12.66 -2.37 12.82
N ILE A 73 12.81 -1.13 13.31
CA ILE A 73 14.13 -0.53 13.58
C ILE A 73 14.87 -1.30 14.67
N SER A 74 14.19 -1.65 15.75
CA SER A 74 14.81 -2.40 16.86
C SER A 74 15.36 -3.77 16.42
N HIS A 75 14.71 -4.40 15.45
CA HIS A 75 15.08 -5.74 14.98
C HIS A 75 16.13 -5.71 13.85
N PHE A 76 15.91 -4.85 12.84
CA PHE A 76 16.75 -4.83 11.64
C PHE A 76 17.76 -3.69 11.61
N GLY A 77 17.64 -2.69 12.47
CA GLY A 77 18.55 -1.54 12.57
C GLY A 77 18.27 -0.43 11.55
N HIS A 78 17.63 -0.70 10.42
CA HIS A 78 17.42 0.25 9.32
C HIS A 78 16.15 -0.05 8.52
N ILE A 79 15.68 0.96 7.76
CA ILE A 79 14.55 0.85 6.82
C ILE A 79 14.97 1.48 5.48
N ASP A 80 15.12 0.65 4.45
CA ASP A 80 15.52 1.10 3.11
C ASP A 80 14.32 1.46 2.24
N VAL A 81 13.18 0.76 2.43
CA VAL A 81 12.01 0.90 1.57
C VAL A 81 10.73 0.95 2.42
N LEU A 82 9.88 1.93 2.13
CA LEU A 82 8.49 1.94 2.60
C LEU A 82 7.55 1.80 1.41
N ILE A 83 6.67 0.78 1.45
CA ILE A 83 5.58 0.59 0.49
C ILE A 83 4.25 0.82 1.21
N ASN A 84 3.62 1.95 0.95
CA ASN A 84 2.26 2.23 1.39
C ASN A 84 1.28 1.65 0.36
N ASN A 85 0.83 0.43 0.60
CA ASN A 85 -0.07 -0.30 -0.28
C ASN A 85 -1.45 -0.54 0.35
N ALA A 86 -1.57 -0.54 1.68
CA ALA A 86 -2.85 -0.76 2.35
C ALA A 86 -3.92 0.20 1.84
N GLY A 87 -5.08 -0.34 1.48
CA GLY A 87 -6.21 0.43 1.00
C GLY A 87 -7.49 -0.38 0.98
N ILE A 88 -8.60 0.33 1.02
CA ILE A 88 -9.95 -0.19 0.84
C ILE A 88 -10.68 0.63 -0.21
N SER A 89 -11.64 0.03 -0.91
CA SER A 89 -12.60 0.73 -1.77
C SER A 89 -13.96 0.82 -1.09
N HIS A 90 -14.79 1.73 -1.57
CA HIS A 90 -16.20 1.86 -1.26
C HIS A 90 -16.91 2.23 -2.56
N ILE A 91 -17.84 1.39 -2.98
CA ILE A 91 -18.63 1.61 -4.19
C ILE A 91 -20.03 2.03 -3.77
N GLY A 92 -20.45 3.23 -4.13
CA GLY A 92 -21.75 3.79 -3.80
C GLY A 92 -21.84 5.28 -4.12
N LEU A 93 -23.06 5.80 -4.20
CA LEU A 93 -23.27 7.23 -4.41
C LEU A 93 -22.79 8.03 -3.19
N LEU A 94 -22.20 9.18 -3.44
CA LEU A 94 -21.73 10.07 -2.35
C LEU A 94 -22.87 10.51 -1.43
N SER A 95 -24.10 10.70 -1.98
CA SER A 95 -25.29 11.04 -1.22
C SER A 95 -25.67 10.02 -0.15
N ASP A 96 -25.32 8.76 -0.37
CA ASP A 96 -25.70 7.63 0.47
C ASP A 96 -24.58 7.25 1.45
N MET A 97 -23.36 7.78 1.23
CA MET A 97 -22.19 7.53 2.07
C MET A 97 -22.35 8.20 3.44
N THR A 98 -22.17 7.41 4.49
CA THR A 98 -22.16 7.93 5.85
C THR A 98 -20.84 8.63 6.19
N PRO A 99 -20.83 9.57 7.16
CA PRO A 99 -19.60 10.17 7.67
C PRO A 99 -18.60 9.12 8.22
N GLU A 100 -19.10 8.03 8.79
CA GLU A 100 -18.27 6.93 9.31
C GLU A 100 -17.55 6.18 8.21
N GLU A 101 -18.22 5.90 7.10
CA GLU A 101 -17.63 5.27 5.90
C GLU A 101 -16.57 6.18 5.27
N TRP A 102 -16.89 7.48 5.12
CA TRP A 102 -15.92 8.49 4.68
C TRP A 102 -14.68 8.50 5.57
N ASN A 103 -14.87 8.61 6.88
CA ASN A 103 -13.78 8.67 7.85
C ASN A 103 -12.93 7.39 7.82
N ASN A 104 -13.55 6.22 7.67
CA ASN A 104 -12.83 4.94 7.59
C ASN A 104 -11.98 4.85 6.32
N ILE A 105 -12.51 5.26 5.16
CA ILE A 105 -11.75 5.21 3.91
C ILE A 105 -10.58 6.20 3.92
N VAL A 106 -10.79 7.41 4.45
CA VAL A 106 -9.73 8.43 4.62
C VAL A 106 -8.68 7.94 5.62
N ALA A 107 -9.09 7.37 6.75
CA ALA A 107 -8.17 6.87 7.76
C ALA A 107 -7.24 5.80 7.21
N ILE A 108 -7.76 4.86 6.41
CA ILE A 108 -6.96 3.77 5.87
C ILE A 108 -6.14 4.24 4.65
N ASN A 109 -6.80 4.87 3.67
CA ASN A 109 -6.17 5.15 2.38
C ASN A 109 -5.24 6.37 2.38
N LEU A 110 -5.48 7.36 3.25
CA LEU A 110 -4.69 8.60 3.27
C LEU A 110 -3.96 8.81 4.59
N THR A 111 -4.66 8.73 5.74
CA THR A 111 -4.01 8.90 7.04
C THR A 111 -2.98 7.80 7.30
N GLY A 112 -3.26 6.55 6.90
CA GLY A 112 -2.29 5.45 6.99
C GLY A 112 -1.00 5.73 6.24
N VAL A 113 -1.09 6.30 5.04
CA VAL A 113 0.06 6.74 4.25
C VAL A 113 0.87 7.79 5.00
N PHE A 114 0.20 8.81 5.55
CA PHE A 114 0.85 9.83 6.39
C PHE A 114 1.54 9.21 7.60
N ASN A 115 0.86 8.31 8.34
CA ASN A 115 1.38 7.71 9.56
C ASN A 115 2.73 7.02 9.33
N PHE A 116 2.77 6.07 8.41
CA PHE A 116 4.00 5.31 8.13
C PHE A 116 5.09 6.20 7.54
N THR A 117 4.73 7.06 6.59
CA THR A 117 5.69 7.97 5.95
C THR A 117 6.35 8.90 6.97
N LYS A 118 5.55 9.57 7.82
CA LYS A 118 6.07 10.44 8.88
C LYS A 118 7.04 9.71 9.80
N LEU A 119 6.75 8.45 10.14
CA LEU A 119 7.52 7.69 11.12
C LEU A 119 8.84 7.16 10.56
N VAL A 120 8.94 6.85 9.26
CA VAL A 120 10.18 6.33 8.66
C VAL A 120 11.15 7.43 8.24
N ILE A 121 10.66 8.63 7.89
CA ILE A 121 11.49 9.74 7.39
C ILE A 121 12.70 10.05 8.29
N PRO A 122 12.58 10.17 9.63
CA PRO A 122 13.72 10.49 10.48
C PRO A 122 14.87 9.47 10.34
N TYR A 123 14.56 8.19 10.22
CA TYR A 123 15.56 7.12 10.07
C TYR A 123 16.20 7.19 8.69
N MET A 124 15.40 7.30 7.61
CA MET A 124 15.91 7.40 6.25
C MET A 124 16.81 8.64 6.05
N VAL A 125 16.43 9.78 6.66
CA VAL A 125 17.24 11.01 6.60
C VAL A 125 18.55 10.85 7.37
N ALA A 126 18.52 10.22 8.56
CA ALA A 126 19.73 9.96 9.34
C ALA A 126 20.71 9.05 8.59
N ASP A 127 20.19 8.00 7.94
CA ASP A 127 20.98 7.03 7.18
C ASP A 127 21.36 7.55 5.77
N LYS A 128 20.80 8.69 5.35
CA LYS A 128 20.92 9.23 3.97
C LYS A 128 20.57 8.19 2.90
N CYS A 129 19.67 7.31 3.23
CA CYS A 129 19.24 6.19 2.40
C CYS A 129 17.76 5.91 2.66
N GLY A 130 16.98 5.70 1.60
CA GLY A 130 15.59 5.33 1.70
C GLY A 130 14.85 5.51 0.39
N ARG A 131 13.75 4.81 0.25
CA ARG A 131 12.80 4.97 -0.87
C ARG A 131 11.39 4.82 -0.35
N ILE A 132 10.50 5.71 -0.78
CA ILE A 132 9.09 5.67 -0.42
C ILE A 132 8.27 5.48 -1.69
N LEU A 133 7.44 4.43 -1.71
CA LEU A 133 6.55 4.12 -2.81
C LEU A 133 5.11 4.06 -2.32
N GLN A 134 4.25 4.80 -3.00
CA GLN A 134 2.81 4.83 -2.74
C GLN A 134 2.08 4.03 -3.81
N ILE A 135 1.20 3.12 -3.41
CA ILE A 135 0.29 2.46 -4.35
C ILE A 135 -0.97 3.30 -4.47
N SER A 136 -1.01 4.06 -5.56
CA SER A 136 -2.12 4.93 -5.93
C SER A 136 -3.07 4.22 -6.91
N SER A 137 -3.87 4.96 -7.64
CA SER A 137 -4.82 4.47 -8.63
C SER A 137 -4.98 5.47 -9.76
N VAL A 138 -5.35 4.99 -10.93
CA VAL A 138 -5.81 5.81 -12.04
C VAL A 138 -6.97 6.71 -11.61
N TRP A 139 -7.83 6.26 -10.70
CA TRP A 139 -8.92 7.07 -10.13
C TRP A 139 -8.44 8.28 -9.33
N GLY A 140 -7.21 8.28 -8.86
CA GLY A 140 -6.58 9.46 -8.29
C GLY A 140 -6.19 10.53 -9.31
N ASN A 141 -6.19 10.20 -10.60
CA ASN A 141 -5.91 11.13 -11.70
C ASN A 141 -7.18 11.62 -12.40
N VAL A 142 -8.14 10.72 -12.65
CA VAL A 142 -9.32 11.00 -13.47
C VAL A 142 -10.64 10.96 -12.68
N GLY A 143 -10.64 10.38 -11.48
CA GLY A 143 -11.84 10.15 -10.70
C GLY A 143 -12.66 8.96 -11.22
N ALA A 144 -13.57 8.45 -10.39
CA ALA A 144 -14.55 7.42 -10.78
C ALA A 144 -15.91 7.74 -10.17
N SER A 145 -16.98 7.54 -10.96
CA SER A 145 -18.34 7.56 -10.46
C SER A 145 -18.51 6.45 -9.41
N CYS A 146 -19.33 6.70 -8.40
CA CYS A 146 -19.55 5.80 -7.27
C CYS A 146 -18.31 5.50 -6.39
N GLU A 147 -17.13 6.06 -6.68
CA GLU A 147 -15.90 5.92 -5.88
C GLU A 147 -15.29 7.27 -5.49
N VAL A 148 -16.13 8.25 -5.16
CA VAL A 148 -15.68 9.65 -4.89
C VAL A 148 -14.69 9.71 -3.75
N ALA A 149 -14.94 9.04 -2.62
CA ALA A 149 -14.04 9.04 -1.46
C ALA A 149 -12.70 8.34 -1.75
N TYR A 150 -12.74 7.23 -2.48
CA TYR A 150 -11.53 6.52 -2.92
C TYR A 150 -10.71 7.38 -3.86
N SER A 151 -11.35 7.98 -4.87
CA SER A 151 -10.71 8.89 -5.82
C SER A 151 -10.07 10.10 -5.13
N ALA A 152 -10.77 10.70 -4.16
CA ALA A 152 -10.25 11.80 -3.35
C ALA A 152 -8.98 11.40 -2.57
N CYS A 153 -8.99 10.21 -1.92
CA CYS A 153 -7.82 9.70 -1.21
C CYS A 153 -6.65 9.45 -2.15
N LYS A 154 -6.89 8.81 -3.32
CA LYS A 154 -5.83 8.51 -4.29
C LYS A 154 -5.29 9.76 -4.97
N GLY A 155 -6.14 10.75 -5.24
CA GLY A 155 -5.72 12.09 -5.67
C GLY A 155 -4.88 12.80 -4.61
N GLY A 156 -5.27 12.69 -3.34
CA GLY A 156 -4.50 13.18 -2.20
C GLY A 156 -3.12 12.52 -2.11
N ILE A 157 -3.02 11.20 -2.31
CA ILE A 157 -1.74 10.47 -2.37
C ILE A 157 -0.86 11.00 -3.50
N ASN A 158 -1.42 11.27 -4.69
CA ASN A 158 -0.66 11.78 -5.82
C ASN A 158 -0.08 13.18 -5.51
N ALA A 159 -0.86 14.06 -4.89
CA ALA A 159 -0.39 15.38 -4.44
C ALA A 159 0.64 15.28 -3.32
N PHE A 160 0.38 14.43 -2.31
CA PHE A 160 1.29 14.14 -1.21
C PHE A 160 2.65 13.65 -1.71
N THR A 161 2.67 12.72 -2.66
CA THR A 161 3.89 12.18 -3.26
C THR A 161 4.72 13.27 -3.93
N LYS A 162 4.08 14.13 -4.72
CA LYS A 162 4.75 15.24 -5.43
C LYS A 162 5.35 16.26 -4.47
N ALA A 163 4.62 16.60 -3.40
CA ALA A 163 5.07 17.55 -2.40
C ALA A 163 6.24 16.97 -1.58
N LEU A 164 6.08 15.76 -1.06
CA LEU A 164 7.09 15.10 -0.25
C LEU A 164 8.37 14.77 -1.04
N GLY A 165 8.24 14.41 -2.32
CA GLY A 165 9.41 14.21 -3.19
C GLY A 165 10.28 15.45 -3.32
N LYS A 166 9.66 16.65 -3.35
CA LYS A 166 10.41 17.93 -3.34
C LYS A 166 11.06 18.20 -1.98
N GLU A 167 10.35 17.89 -0.89
CA GLU A 167 10.83 18.09 0.48
C GLU A 167 12.02 17.19 0.80
N LEU A 168 12.01 15.94 0.35
CA LEU A 168 13.05 14.94 0.62
C LEU A 168 14.14 14.88 -0.44
N ALA A 169 14.04 15.64 -1.53
CA ALA A 169 15.05 15.69 -2.58
C ALA A 169 16.46 16.07 -2.06
N PRO A 170 16.62 17.05 -1.14
CA PRO A 170 17.93 17.36 -0.58
C PRO A 170 18.57 16.23 0.24
N SER A 171 17.73 15.30 0.74
CA SER A 171 18.18 14.11 1.49
C SER A 171 18.41 12.90 0.58
N HIS A 172 18.25 13.03 -0.72
CA HIS A 172 18.35 11.95 -1.72
C HIS A 172 17.39 10.78 -1.47
N ILE A 173 16.22 11.04 -0.91
CA ILE A 173 15.18 10.04 -0.65
C ILE A 173 14.08 10.20 -1.73
N PRO A 174 14.05 9.33 -2.75
CA PRO A 174 13.02 9.38 -3.78
C PRO A 174 11.66 8.95 -3.21
N VAL A 175 10.64 9.72 -3.56
CA VAL A 175 9.23 9.45 -3.24
C VAL A 175 8.46 9.36 -4.54
N ASN A 176 7.86 8.20 -4.80
CA ASN A 176 7.12 7.93 -6.04
C ASN A 176 5.76 7.31 -5.73
N ALA A 177 4.86 7.36 -6.71
CA ALA A 177 3.59 6.67 -6.70
C ALA A 177 3.39 5.88 -8.00
N ILE A 178 2.78 4.71 -7.88
CA ILE A 178 2.28 3.94 -9.03
C ILE A 178 0.77 4.12 -9.04
N ALA A 179 0.25 4.74 -10.09
CA ALA A 179 -1.18 4.87 -10.32
C ALA A 179 -1.69 3.63 -11.07
N CYS A 180 -2.02 2.58 -10.33
CA CYS A 180 -2.48 1.33 -10.90
C CYS A 180 -3.83 1.51 -11.63
N GLY A 181 -3.99 0.82 -12.77
CA GLY A 181 -5.29 0.56 -13.38
C GLY A 181 -6.02 -0.57 -12.65
N VAL A 182 -6.82 -1.34 -13.37
CA VAL A 182 -7.54 -2.49 -12.79
C VAL A 182 -6.59 -3.70 -12.73
N ILE A 183 -6.31 -4.13 -11.50
CA ILE A 183 -5.44 -5.28 -11.21
C ILE A 183 -6.30 -6.45 -10.74
N ASP A 184 -6.05 -7.65 -11.26
CA ASP A 184 -6.79 -8.86 -10.86
C ASP A 184 -6.39 -9.28 -9.45
N THR A 185 -7.17 -8.82 -8.48
CA THR A 185 -6.95 -9.05 -7.05
C THR A 185 -8.27 -9.30 -6.33
N ASP A 186 -8.18 -9.70 -5.06
CA ASP A 186 -9.35 -9.88 -4.19
C ASP A 186 -10.25 -8.63 -4.09
N MET A 187 -9.71 -7.42 -4.33
CA MET A 187 -10.48 -6.17 -4.32
C MET A 187 -11.52 -6.12 -5.43
N ASN A 188 -11.24 -6.76 -6.57
CA ASN A 188 -12.10 -6.79 -7.75
C ASN A 188 -12.93 -8.08 -7.88
N ARG A 189 -13.02 -8.88 -6.79
CA ARG A 189 -13.86 -10.10 -6.77
C ARG A 189 -15.35 -9.83 -6.62
N CYS A 190 -15.73 -8.59 -6.35
CA CYS A 190 -17.15 -8.18 -6.32
C CYS A 190 -17.81 -8.18 -7.70
N PHE A 191 -17.02 -8.09 -8.77
CA PHE A 191 -17.51 -8.10 -10.15
C PHE A 191 -17.76 -9.53 -10.63
N ASP A 192 -18.95 -9.77 -11.21
CA ASP A 192 -19.28 -11.01 -11.90
C ASP A 192 -18.54 -11.11 -13.25
N GLU A 193 -18.73 -12.25 -13.97
CA GLU A 193 -18.03 -12.48 -15.25
C GLU A 193 -18.45 -11.46 -16.34
N THR A 194 -19.69 -11.02 -16.34
CA THR A 194 -20.20 -10.04 -17.32
C THR A 194 -19.62 -8.65 -17.03
N GLU A 195 -19.71 -8.21 -15.78
CA GLU A 195 -19.12 -6.94 -15.34
C GLU A 195 -17.60 -6.90 -15.57
N ARG A 196 -16.90 -8.01 -15.35
CA ARG A 196 -15.47 -8.12 -15.63
C ARG A 196 -15.15 -8.02 -17.12
N ALA A 197 -15.98 -8.60 -17.98
CA ALA A 197 -15.80 -8.50 -19.43
C ALA A 197 -16.05 -7.06 -19.91
N GLU A 198 -17.11 -6.41 -19.44
CA GLU A 198 -17.39 -4.99 -19.76
C GLU A 198 -16.26 -4.07 -19.32
N LEU A 199 -15.76 -4.24 -18.08
CA LEU A 199 -14.60 -3.48 -17.58
C LEU A 199 -13.33 -3.76 -18.38
N ALA A 200 -13.11 -5.00 -18.82
CA ALA A 200 -11.95 -5.34 -19.64
C ALA A 200 -12.01 -4.65 -21.02
N ASP A 201 -13.19 -4.53 -21.61
CA ASP A 201 -13.39 -3.83 -22.89
C ASP A 201 -13.11 -2.32 -22.78
N GLU A 202 -13.35 -1.71 -21.61
CA GLU A 202 -12.98 -0.31 -21.38
C GLU A 202 -11.47 -0.10 -21.21
N ILE A 203 -10.74 -1.15 -20.86
CA ILE A 203 -9.28 -1.08 -20.69
C ILE A 203 -8.61 -1.25 -22.05
N HIS A 204 -7.82 -0.27 -22.50
CA HIS A 204 -7.14 -0.35 -23.81
C HIS A 204 -6.30 -1.61 -24.02
N ALA A 205 -5.82 -2.25 -22.96
CA ALA A 205 -5.12 -3.55 -23.02
C ALA A 205 -6.08 -4.75 -23.16
N GLY A 206 -7.38 -4.55 -23.13
CA GLY A 206 -8.40 -5.60 -23.25
C GLY A 206 -8.44 -6.60 -22.10
N ARG A 207 -7.80 -6.30 -20.97
CA ARG A 207 -7.73 -7.21 -19.81
C ARG A 207 -7.36 -6.48 -18.52
N PHE A 208 -7.62 -7.12 -17.41
CA PHE A 208 -7.04 -6.73 -16.12
C PHE A 208 -5.53 -7.05 -16.13
N ALA A 209 -4.75 -6.21 -15.48
CA ALA A 209 -3.35 -6.51 -15.25
C ALA A 209 -3.18 -7.50 -14.07
N THR A 210 -2.07 -8.21 -14.05
CA THR A 210 -1.72 -9.06 -12.91
C THR A 210 -0.96 -8.25 -11.84
N ALA A 211 -0.93 -8.77 -10.61
CA ALA A 211 -0.17 -8.12 -9.55
C ALA A 211 1.35 -8.19 -9.77
N ASP A 212 1.83 -9.12 -10.60
CA ASP A 212 3.26 -9.27 -10.94
C ASP A 212 3.73 -8.24 -11.98
N GLU A 213 2.83 -7.72 -12.81
CA GLU A 213 3.13 -6.62 -13.75
C GLU A 213 3.38 -5.31 -13.01
#